data_a33ca7db5756dcbec599573b41673178
#
_entry.id   a33ca7db5756dcbec599573b41673178
#
_cell.length_a   1.000
_cell.length_b   1.000
_cell.length_c   1.000
_cell.angle_alpha   90.00
_cell.angle_beta   90.00
_cell.angle_gamma   90.00
#
_symmetry.space_group_name_H-M   'P 1'
#
loop_
_entity.id
_entity.type
_entity.pdbx_description
1 polymer ?
#
loop_
_entity_poly.entity_id
_entity_poly.type
_entity_poly.pdbx_seq_one_letter_code
_entity_poly.pdbx_strand_id
1 'polypeptide(L)'
;DACLVIEEMAKVCGVTGRIVVEGNMGAIGAIMKYGSEEQKKLAARLVLGGDKPAICITEPGAGSAASEMTTRADKKGDRYVLNGRKHWITGGGISKLHLIFARVFEGNREKGIAGFIAVRDAEKGIEPKGLTIGRREPAMGLRGIPETEVVFEDLEIPADMALIPPTGLERGFAGLMNAYNAQRVGAATVALGIAQGAYDLALDYAKTREQFGRPICEFQGLQWMLVDMSTAIEASRLLIHKAAQGAERSGGFPDITEAARAKIMASETAIRVANDALQVFGAAGYSRNLPLERMVRDARMFTIGGGTAQILRTVVAARILGRKLPQTRDGYAKDQSADHGPRKKK
;
A
#
# COMPACT_ATOMS: atom_id res chain seq x y z
N ASP A 1 14.60 -11.04 -0.34
CA ASP A 1 15.32 -10.33 -1.43
C ASP A 1 14.60 -9.04 -1.87
N ALA A 2 13.27 -9.07 -2.18
CA ALA A 2 12.56 -7.89 -2.68
C ALA A 2 12.68 -6.66 -1.74
N CYS A 3 12.58 -6.85 -0.42
CA CYS A 3 12.73 -5.76 0.53
C CYS A 3 14.12 -5.10 0.45
N LEU A 4 15.19 -5.86 0.25
CA LEU A 4 16.54 -5.31 0.10
C LEU A 4 16.64 -4.39 -1.12
N VAL A 5 16.13 -4.84 -2.26
CA VAL A 5 16.12 -4.02 -3.49
C VAL A 5 15.27 -2.77 -3.33
N ILE A 6 14.09 -2.89 -2.73
CA ILE A 6 13.18 -1.76 -2.48
C ILE A 6 13.85 -0.72 -1.57
N GLU A 7 14.50 -1.15 -0.49
CA GLU A 7 15.18 -0.26 0.44
C GLU A 7 16.28 0.52 -0.27
N GLU A 8 17.18 -0.16 -1.00
CA GLU A 8 18.29 0.50 -1.71
C GLU A 8 17.79 1.51 -2.76
N MET A 9 16.79 1.14 -3.56
CA MET A 9 16.21 2.06 -4.54
C MET A 9 15.55 3.28 -3.88
N ALA A 10 14.87 3.07 -2.76
CA ALA A 10 14.14 4.13 -2.06
C ALA A 10 15.07 5.11 -1.31
N LYS A 11 16.28 4.74 -0.95
CA LYS A 11 17.29 5.65 -0.40
C LYS A 11 17.51 6.87 -1.28
N VAL A 12 17.49 6.67 -2.59
CA VAL A 12 17.70 7.74 -3.58
C VAL A 12 16.38 8.31 -4.09
N CYS A 13 15.41 7.44 -4.37
CA CYS A 13 14.14 7.83 -4.97
C CYS A 13 12.98 6.95 -4.51
N GLY A 14 12.07 7.51 -3.70
CA GLY A 14 10.88 6.83 -3.23
C GLY A 14 9.97 6.33 -4.36
N VAL A 15 9.92 7.04 -5.50
CA VAL A 15 9.17 6.62 -6.69
C VAL A 15 9.73 5.32 -7.25
N THR A 16 11.05 5.20 -7.40
CA THR A 16 11.69 3.98 -7.92
C THR A 16 11.44 2.79 -7.00
N GLY A 17 11.61 2.97 -5.68
CA GLY A 17 11.26 1.94 -4.69
C GLY A 17 9.78 1.53 -4.79
N ARG A 18 8.86 2.50 -4.99
CA ARG A 18 7.44 2.23 -5.17
C ARG A 18 7.14 1.42 -6.43
N ILE A 19 7.81 1.71 -7.55
CA ILE A 19 7.66 0.93 -8.81
C ILE A 19 8.06 -0.53 -8.59
N VAL A 20 9.15 -0.79 -7.87
CA VAL A 20 9.57 -2.17 -7.53
C VAL A 20 8.50 -2.88 -6.70
N VAL A 21 7.88 -2.19 -5.73
CA VAL A 21 6.76 -2.75 -4.94
C VAL A 21 5.59 -3.13 -5.85
N GLU A 22 5.14 -2.22 -6.71
CA GLU A 22 3.97 -2.45 -7.56
C GLU A 22 4.20 -3.56 -8.59
N GLY A 23 5.42 -3.72 -9.09
CA GLY A 23 5.79 -4.78 -10.04
C GLY A 23 5.97 -6.17 -9.40
N ASN A 24 6.11 -6.27 -8.07
CA ASN A 24 6.39 -7.55 -7.38
C ASN A 24 5.34 -7.94 -6.34
N MET A 25 4.49 -7.03 -5.91
CA MET A 25 3.54 -7.22 -4.80
C MET A 25 2.16 -6.71 -5.20
N GLY A 26 1.22 -6.64 -4.26
CA GLY A 26 -0.11 -6.11 -4.53
C GLY A 26 -0.90 -6.89 -5.57
N ALA A 27 -1.20 -6.28 -6.72
CA ALA A 27 -2.00 -6.92 -7.77
C ALA A 27 -1.33 -8.19 -8.29
N ILE A 28 -0.04 -8.13 -8.63
CA ILE A 28 0.70 -9.29 -9.14
C ILE A 28 0.78 -10.40 -8.09
N GLY A 29 1.02 -10.09 -6.82
CA GLY A 29 1.05 -11.07 -5.74
C GLY A 29 -0.27 -11.82 -5.57
N ALA A 30 -1.40 -11.11 -5.65
CA ALA A 30 -2.73 -11.71 -5.58
C ALA A 30 -3.00 -12.64 -6.78
N ILE A 31 -2.66 -12.20 -8.00
CA ILE A 31 -2.85 -12.97 -9.22
C ILE A 31 -1.97 -14.24 -9.21
N MET A 32 -0.69 -14.11 -8.86
CA MET A 32 0.23 -15.26 -8.81
C MET A 32 -0.16 -16.28 -7.76
N LYS A 33 -0.86 -15.89 -6.70
CA LYS A 33 -1.32 -16.81 -5.65
C LYS A 33 -2.66 -17.44 -5.93
N TYR A 34 -3.62 -16.66 -6.45
CA TYR A 34 -5.02 -17.07 -6.55
C TYR A 34 -5.51 -17.24 -7.99
N GLY A 35 -4.76 -16.75 -8.97
CA GLY A 35 -5.16 -16.79 -10.38
C GLY A 35 -5.06 -18.17 -11.02
N SER A 36 -5.79 -18.33 -12.13
CA SER A 36 -5.60 -19.45 -13.04
C SER A 36 -4.22 -19.38 -13.71
N GLU A 37 -3.79 -20.46 -14.34
CA GLU A 37 -2.51 -20.47 -15.05
C GLU A 37 -2.48 -19.45 -16.20
N GLU A 38 -3.61 -19.20 -16.86
CA GLU A 38 -3.77 -18.20 -17.92
C GLU A 38 -3.63 -16.79 -17.35
N GLN A 39 -4.29 -16.50 -16.22
CA GLN A 39 -4.18 -15.21 -15.52
C GLN A 39 -2.74 -14.96 -15.05
N LYS A 40 -2.07 -15.96 -14.49
CA LYS A 40 -0.66 -15.88 -14.06
C LYS A 40 0.28 -15.61 -15.24
N LYS A 41 0.14 -16.37 -16.36
CA LYS A 41 0.94 -16.17 -17.58
C LYS A 41 0.74 -14.78 -18.17
N LEU A 42 -0.51 -14.30 -18.22
CA LEU A 42 -0.84 -12.95 -18.67
C LEU A 42 -0.15 -11.88 -17.82
N ALA A 43 -0.30 -11.96 -16.50
CA ALA A 43 0.28 -11.00 -15.56
C ALA A 43 1.81 -11.02 -15.59
N ALA A 44 2.43 -12.22 -15.60
CA ALA A 44 3.88 -12.37 -15.68
C ALA A 44 4.44 -11.77 -16.99
N ARG A 45 3.79 -12.04 -18.13
CA ARG A 45 4.21 -11.49 -19.43
C ARG A 45 4.20 -9.97 -19.43
N LEU A 46 3.16 -9.34 -18.87
CA LEU A 46 3.05 -7.89 -18.80
C LEU A 46 4.13 -7.29 -17.90
N VAL A 47 4.32 -7.86 -16.70
CA VAL A 47 5.33 -7.37 -15.75
C VAL A 47 6.75 -7.54 -16.28
N LEU A 48 7.08 -8.68 -16.89
CA LEU A 48 8.38 -8.91 -17.54
C LEU A 48 8.59 -7.99 -18.75
N GLY A 49 7.51 -7.54 -19.38
CA GLY A 49 7.51 -6.51 -20.42
C GLY A 49 7.58 -5.06 -19.89
N GLY A 50 7.79 -4.88 -18.58
CA GLY A 50 7.97 -3.56 -17.95
C GLY A 50 6.69 -2.96 -17.36
N ASP A 51 5.54 -3.67 -17.37
CA ASP A 51 4.33 -3.17 -16.72
C ASP A 51 4.46 -3.19 -15.20
N LYS A 52 3.80 -2.23 -14.59
CA LYS A 52 3.57 -2.17 -13.16
C LYS A 52 2.06 -2.21 -12.91
N PRO A 53 1.51 -3.39 -12.53
CA PRO A 53 0.07 -3.56 -12.36
C PRO A 53 -0.55 -2.56 -11.38
N ALA A 54 -1.71 -2.01 -11.74
CA ALA A 54 -2.50 -1.17 -10.87
C ALA A 54 -3.48 -2.01 -10.05
N ILE A 55 -3.59 -1.71 -8.75
CA ILE A 55 -4.63 -2.29 -7.89
C ILE A 55 -5.70 -1.24 -7.60
N CYS A 56 -6.95 -1.54 -7.95
CA CYS A 56 -8.07 -0.60 -7.91
C CYS A 56 -9.03 -0.98 -6.78
N ILE A 57 -8.78 -0.47 -5.56
CA ILE A 57 -9.56 -0.76 -4.35
C ILE A 57 -10.37 0.47 -3.92
N THR A 58 -9.67 1.57 -3.62
CA THR A 58 -10.22 2.80 -3.03
C THR A 58 -11.24 3.46 -3.93
N GLU A 59 -12.31 3.98 -3.34
CA GLU A 59 -13.34 4.80 -3.98
C GLU A 59 -13.45 6.17 -3.30
N PRO A 60 -14.05 7.18 -3.95
CA PRO A 60 -14.27 8.48 -3.30
C PRO A 60 -14.98 8.39 -1.96
N GLY A 61 -15.94 7.46 -1.79
CA GLY A 61 -16.70 7.23 -0.56
C GLY A 61 -16.18 6.08 0.32
N ALA A 62 -15.15 5.31 -0.13
CA ALA A 62 -14.68 4.12 0.56
C ALA A 62 -13.14 4.05 0.55
N GLY A 63 -12.51 4.81 1.44
CA GLY A 63 -11.07 4.79 1.69
C GLY A 63 -10.72 3.82 2.82
N SER A 64 -10.80 4.28 4.08
CA SER A 64 -10.57 3.44 5.27
C SER A 64 -11.62 2.33 5.40
N ALA A 65 -12.86 2.60 5.03
CA ALA A 65 -13.95 1.61 4.96
C ALA A 65 -13.97 0.89 3.59
N ALA A 66 -12.84 0.35 3.16
CA ALA A 66 -12.69 -0.24 1.82
C ALA A 66 -13.67 -1.40 1.54
N SER A 67 -14.15 -2.09 2.58
CA SER A 67 -15.19 -3.12 2.45
C SER A 67 -16.57 -2.55 2.09
N GLU A 68 -16.78 -1.24 2.23
CA GLU A 68 -18.01 -0.55 1.87
C GLU A 68 -18.00 0.00 0.43
N MET A 69 -17.08 -0.49 -0.41
CA MET A 69 -17.01 -0.10 -1.82
C MET A 69 -18.35 -0.32 -2.53
N THR A 70 -18.65 0.55 -3.47
CA THR A 70 -19.91 0.55 -4.24
C THR A 70 -19.74 0.10 -5.68
N THR A 71 -18.52 0.02 -6.20
CA THR A 71 -18.27 -0.53 -7.54
C THR A 71 -18.89 -1.91 -7.65
N ARG A 72 -19.76 -2.06 -8.63
CA ARG A 72 -20.62 -3.22 -8.84
C ARG A 72 -20.15 -4.05 -10.03
N ALA A 73 -20.22 -5.36 -9.92
CA ALA A 73 -19.96 -6.33 -10.98
C ALA A 73 -21.18 -7.26 -11.10
N ASP A 74 -21.98 -7.06 -12.12
CA ASP A 74 -23.15 -7.88 -12.42
C ASP A 74 -22.77 -9.09 -13.26
N LYS A 75 -23.05 -10.29 -12.77
CA LYS A 75 -22.86 -11.54 -13.51
C LYS A 75 -23.88 -11.63 -14.66
N LYS A 76 -23.38 -11.76 -15.90
CA LYS A 76 -24.17 -11.88 -17.13
C LYS A 76 -23.63 -13.04 -17.99
N GLY A 77 -24.14 -14.24 -17.73
CA GLY A 77 -23.68 -15.44 -18.43
C GLY A 77 -22.19 -15.70 -18.21
N ASP A 78 -21.39 -15.61 -19.26
CA ASP A 78 -19.93 -15.87 -19.31
C ASP A 78 -19.08 -14.64 -18.99
N ARG A 79 -19.67 -13.52 -18.57
CA ARG A 79 -18.97 -12.27 -18.24
C ARG A 79 -19.54 -11.56 -17.03
N TYR A 80 -18.82 -10.55 -16.57
CA TYR A 80 -19.25 -9.57 -15.60
C TYR A 80 -19.30 -8.19 -16.24
N VAL A 81 -20.31 -7.40 -15.88
CA VAL A 81 -20.44 -6.00 -16.28
C VAL A 81 -20.17 -5.13 -15.07
N LEU A 82 -19.09 -4.34 -15.15
CA LEU A 82 -18.63 -3.50 -14.05
C LEU A 82 -19.10 -2.06 -14.23
N ASN A 83 -19.66 -1.50 -13.16
CA ASN A 83 -20.05 -0.10 -13.06
C ASN A 83 -19.56 0.49 -11.74
N GLY A 84 -18.94 1.67 -11.81
CA GLY A 84 -18.43 2.36 -10.62
C GLY A 84 -17.21 3.22 -10.89
N ARG A 85 -16.54 3.60 -9.78
CA ARG A 85 -15.42 4.53 -9.85
C ARG A 85 -14.41 4.19 -8.77
N LYS A 86 -13.13 4.14 -9.16
CA LYS A 86 -12.00 4.01 -8.24
C LYS A 86 -11.20 5.31 -8.21
N HIS A 87 -10.58 5.60 -7.07
CA HIS A 87 -9.84 6.83 -6.87
C HIS A 87 -8.54 6.55 -6.12
N TRP A 88 -7.52 7.41 -6.30
CA TRP A 88 -6.18 7.21 -5.77
C TRP A 88 -5.53 5.92 -6.28
N ILE A 89 -5.70 5.66 -7.58
CA ILE A 89 -5.14 4.46 -8.19
C ILE A 89 -3.74 4.74 -8.70
N THR A 90 -2.77 4.17 -7.98
CA THR A 90 -1.34 4.31 -8.31
C THR A 90 -1.06 3.67 -9.65
N GLY A 91 -0.60 4.48 -10.60
CA GLY A 91 -0.30 4.04 -11.97
C GLY A 91 -1.54 3.84 -12.83
N GLY A 92 -2.74 4.16 -12.38
CA GLY A 92 -3.89 4.21 -13.27
C GLY A 92 -3.59 5.11 -14.47
N GLY A 93 -3.89 4.68 -15.66
CA GLY A 93 -3.56 5.38 -16.91
C GLY A 93 -2.21 5.05 -17.53
N ILE A 94 -1.23 4.57 -16.76
CA ILE A 94 0.05 4.06 -17.31
C ILE A 94 0.18 2.54 -17.20
N SER A 95 -0.39 1.92 -16.18
CA SER A 95 -0.40 0.47 -16.02
C SER A 95 -1.22 -0.20 -17.12
N LYS A 96 -0.71 -1.31 -17.65
CA LYS A 96 -1.43 -2.12 -18.62
C LYS A 96 -2.40 -3.08 -17.95
N LEU A 97 -2.04 -3.66 -16.81
CA LEU A 97 -2.90 -4.53 -16.03
C LEU A 97 -3.54 -3.77 -14.86
N HIS A 98 -4.86 -3.87 -14.75
CA HIS A 98 -5.65 -3.35 -13.64
C HIS A 98 -6.34 -4.52 -12.91
N LEU A 99 -6.10 -4.67 -11.61
CA LEU A 99 -6.86 -5.58 -10.75
C LEU A 99 -7.93 -4.77 -10.01
N ILE A 100 -9.18 -4.88 -10.44
CA ILE A 100 -10.31 -4.08 -9.99
C ILE A 100 -11.09 -4.86 -8.95
N PHE A 101 -11.23 -4.32 -7.73
CA PHE A 101 -12.10 -4.91 -6.70
C PHE A 101 -13.51 -4.41 -6.89
N ALA A 102 -14.48 -5.32 -6.97
CA ALA A 102 -15.89 -4.95 -7.11
C ALA A 102 -16.80 -5.93 -6.36
N ARG A 103 -17.97 -5.43 -6.02
CA ARG A 103 -19.04 -6.16 -5.36
C ARG A 103 -19.83 -6.95 -6.40
N VAL A 104 -19.85 -8.26 -6.25
CA VAL A 104 -20.47 -9.19 -7.21
C VAL A 104 -21.96 -9.33 -6.95
N PHE A 105 -22.75 -9.25 -8.00
CA PHE A 105 -24.18 -9.50 -7.97
C PHE A 105 -24.59 -10.55 -9.00
N GLU A 106 -25.53 -11.42 -8.59
CA GLU A 106 -26.29 -12.31 -9.47
C GLU A 106 -27.76 -11.88 -9.38
N GLY A 107 -28.26 -11.23 -10.43
CA GLY A 107 -29.51 -10.48 -10.36
C GLY A 107 -29.43 -9.38 -9.28
N ASN A 108 -30.38 -9.40 -8.34
CA ASN A 108 -30.40 -8.44 -7.23
C ASN A 108 -29.69 -8.94 -5.97
N ARG A 109 -29.12 -10.16 -5.99
CA ARG A 109 -28.48 -10.76 -4.81
C ARG A 109 -26.98 -10.49 -4.81
N GLU A 110 -26.51 -9.83 -3.76
CA GLU A 110 -25.08 -9.67 -3.49
C GLU A 110 -24.46 -11.01 -3.09
N LYS A 111 -23.27 -11.30 -3.63
CA LYS A 111 -22.50 -12.53 -3.39
C LYS A 111 -21.20 -12.29 -2.64
N GLY A 112 -20.73 -11.06 -2.56
CA GLY A 112 -19.47 -10.68 -1.92
C GLY A 112 -18.57 -9.86 -2.86
N ILE A 113 -17.26 -9.89 -2.63
CA ILE A 113 -16.29 -9.07 -3.39
C ILE A 113 -15.29 -9.98 -4.09
N ALA A 114 -15.00 -9.68 -5.37
CA ALA A 114 -13.96 -10.32 -6.16
C ALA A 114 -12.99 -9.28 -6.75
N GLY A 115 -11.84 -9.75 -7.25
CA GLY A 115 -10.97 -9.01 -8.15
C GLY A 115 -11.34 -9.28 -9.60
N PHE A 116 -11.13 -8.31 -10.49
CA PHE A 116 -11.36 -8.45 -11.93
C PHE A 116 -10.14 -7.93 -12.67
N ILE A 117 -9.57 -8.76 -13.56
CA ILE A 117 -8.39 -8.41 -14.33
C ILE A 117 -8.84 -7.75 -15.63
N ALA A 118 -8.48 -6.46 -15.79
CA ALA A 118 -8.64 -5.74 -17.05
C ALA A 118 -7.27 -5.39 -17.62
N VAL A 119 -7.10 -5.54 -18.93
CA VAL A 119 -5.88 -5.16 -19.64
C VAL A 119 -6.18 -3.96 -20.52
N ARG A 120 -5.39 -2.90 -20.35
CA ARG A 120 -5.39 -1.70 -21.18
C ARG A 120 -3.97 -1.46 -21.68
N ASP A 121 -3.77 -1.39 -22.99
CA ASP A 121 -2.47 -1.07 -23.60
C ASP A 121 -2.69 -0.05 -24.71
N ALA A 122 -2.70 1.23 -24.30
CA ALA A 122 -2.94 2.34 -25.22
C ALA A 122 -1.91 2.41 -26.37
N GLU A 123 -0.67 1.96 -26.10
CA GLU A 123 0.39 1.91 -27.12
C GLU A 123 0.06 0.91 -28.24
N LYS A 124 -0.71 -0.13 -27.91
CA LYS A 124 -1.17 -1.15 -28.86
C LYS A 124 -2.63 -0.97 -29.30
N GLY A 125 -3.26 0.14 -28.93
CA GLY A 125 -4.66 0.38 -29.21
C GLY A 125 -5.64 -0.53 -28.48
N ILE A 126 -5.22 -1.19 -27.39
CA ILE A 126 -6.08 -2.02 -26.55
C ILE A 126 -6.71 -1.13 -25.48
N GLU A 127 -7.89 -0.65 -25.78
CA GLU A 127 -8.70 0.22 -24.91
C GLU A 127 -10.03 -0.48 -24.61
N PRO A 128 -10.20 -1.11 -23.43
CA PRO A 128 -11.47 -1.76 -23.08
C PRO A 128 -12.61 -0.73 -23.07
N LYS A 129 -13.67 -1.01 -23.83
CA LYS A 129 -14.87 -0.18 -23.81
C LYS A 129 -15.43 -0.14 -22.38
N GLY A 130 -15.74 1.06 -21.91
CA GLY A 130 -16.28 1.26 -20.55
C GLY A 130 -15.21 1.41 -19.47
N LEU A 131 -13.89 1.44 -19.80
CA LEU A 131 -12.84 1.81 -18.88
C LEU A 131 -12.28 3.17 -19.27
N THR A 132 -12.43 4.17 -18.40
CA THR A 132 -11.94 5.52 -18.62
C THR A 132 -10.97 5.93 -17.53
N ILE A 133 -9.82 6.50 -17.91
CA ILE A 133 -8.89 7.13 -16.98
C ILE A 133 -9.33 8.57 -16.76
N GLY A 134 -9.72 8.87 -15.55
CA GLY A 134 -10.17 10.19 -15.15
C GLY A 134 -9.02 11.09 -14.69
N ARG A 135 -9.30 11.93 -13.71
CA ARG A 135 -8.37 12.95 -13.22
C ARG A 135 -7.11 12.32 -12.61
N ARG A 136 -5.95 12.89 -12.94
CA ARG A 136 -4.71 12.69 -12.19
C ARG A 136 -4.65 13.68 -11.03
N GLU A 137 -4.44 13.16 -9.81
CA GLU A 137 -4.37 13.98 -8.62
C GLU A 137 -3.02 14.72 -8.49
N PRO A 138 -3.03 16.01 -8.13
CA PRO A 138 -1.81 16.77 -7.86
C PRO A 138 -1.25 16.40 -6.48
N ALA A 139 -0.51 15.28 -6.41
CA ALA A 139 0.00 14.75 -5.16
C ALA A 139 1.11 15.61 -4.53
N MET A 140 1.16 15.62 -3.20
CA MET A 140 2.20 16.29 -2.40
C MET A 140 3.59 15.73 -2.67
N GLY A 141 3.74 14.40 -2.69
CA GLY A 141 4.98 13.65 -2.91
C GLY A 141 4.80 12.52 -3.91
N LEU A 142 5.86 11.74 -4.16
CA LEU A 142 5.90 10.64 -5.13
C LEU A 142 5.40 11.04 -6.53
N ARG A 143 5.67 12.26 -6.95
CA ARG A 143 5.08 12.89 -8.15
C ARG A 143 5.45 12.21 -9.47
N GLY A 144 6.46 11.34 -9.47
CA GLY A 144 6.89 10.57 -10.65
C GLY A 144 5.96 9.40 -10.99
N ILE A 145 4.99 9.07 -10.12
CA ILE A 145 3.99 8.04 -10.37
C ILE A 145 2.59 8.67 -10.24
N PRO A 146 1.68 8.49 -11.23
CA PRO A 146 0.37 9.09 -11.15
C PRO A 146 -0.53 8.39 -10.14
N GLU A 147 -1.32 9.17 -9.43
CA GLU A 147 -2.49 8.72 -8.68
C GLU A 147 -3.72 9.22 -9.44
N THR A 148 -4.58 8.31 -9.90
CA THR A 148 -5.67 8.67 -10.80
C THR A 148 -7.02 8.18 -10.32
N GLU A 149 -8.05 8.77 -10.91
CA GLU A 149 -9.39 8.22 -10.96
C GLU A 149 -9.47 7.20 -12.12
N VAL A 150 -10.22 6.10 -11.91
CA VAL A 150 -10.54 5.12 -12.95
C VAL A 150 -12.05 4.87 -12.88
N VAL A 151 -12.73 5.06 -14.00
CA VAL A 151 -14.19 4.98 -14.11
C VAL A 151 -14.58 3.78 -14.95
N PHE A 152 -15.62 3.07 -14.53
CA PHE A 152 -16.18 1.92 -15.21
C PHE A 152 -17.63 2.20 -15.54
N GLU A 153 -17.98 2.14 -16.83
CA GLU A 153 -19.31 2.33 -17.37
C GLU A 153 -19.60 1.16 -18.33
N ASP A 154 -20.36 0.19 -17.84
CA ASP A 154 -20.65 -1.06 -18.54
C ASP A 154 -19.37 -1.78 -19.05
N LEU A 155 -18.32 -1.76 -18.24
CA LEU A 155 -17.07 -2.47 -18.56
C LEU A 155 -17.30 -3.98 -18.50
N GLU A 156 -17.22 -4.64 -19.64
CA GLU A 156 -17.34 -6.10 -19.75
C GLU A 156 -16.02 -6.78 -19.46
N ILE A 157 -16.01 -7.72 -18.50
CA ILE A 157 -14.87 -8.56 -18.14
C ILE A 157 -15.29 -10.03 -18.28
N PRO A 158 -14.58 -10.84 -19.07
CA PRO A 158 -14.83 -12.28 -19.15
C PRO A 158 -14.80 -12.97 -17.78
N ALA A 159 -15.61 -13.96 -17.56
CA ALA A 159 -15.73 -14.64 -16.26
C ALA A 159 -14.43 -15.31 -15.82
N ASP A 160 -13.63 -15.79 -16.76
CA ASP A 160 -12.31 -16.37 -16.55
C ASP A 160 -11.24 -15.33 -16.14
N MET A 161 -11.53 -14.04 -16.24
CA MET A 161 -10.72 -12.93 -15.74
C MET A 161 -11.13 -12.45 -14.33
N ALA A 162 -12.12 -13.12 -13.70
CA ALA A 162 -12.43 -12.88 -12.30
C ALA A 162 -11.41 -13.62 -11.39
N LEU A 163 -10.84 -12.89 -10.44
CA LEU A 163 -9.93 -13.40 -9.41
C LEU A 163 -10.71 -13.63 -8.12
N ILE A 164 -11.05 -14.88 -7.84
CA ILE A 164 -11.80 -15.27 -6.65
C ILE A 164 -10.87 -16.09 -5.76
N PRO A 165 -10.55 -15.61 -4.52
CA PRO A 165 -9.72 -16.39 -3.60
C PRO A 165 -10.38 -17.73 -3.24
N PRO A 166 -9.61 -18.73 -2.79
CA PRO A 166 -10.15 -20.04 -2.38
C PRO A 166 -11.19 -19.95 -1.26
N THR A 167 -11.24 -18.83 -0.53
CA THR A 167 -12.25 -18.56 0.50
C THR A 167 -13.64 -18.24 -0.05
N GLY A 168 -13.80 -18.21 -1.37
CA GLY A 168 -15.05 -17.88 -2.06
C GLY A 168 -15.40 -16.38 -2.03
N LEU A 169 -16.51 -16.02 -2.67
CA LEU A 169 -16.96 -14.62 -2.80
C LEU A 169 -17.32 -13.97 -1.46
N GLU A 170 -18.00 -14.70 -0.57
CA GLU A 170 -18.44 -14.17 0.74
C GLU A 170 -17.25 -13.67 1.60
N ARG A 171 -16.11 -14.32 1.50
CA ARG A 171 -14.85 -13.94 2.16
C ARG A 171 -13.82 -13.41 1.18
N GLY A 172 -14.23 -13.07 -0.03
CA GLY A 172 -13.35 -12.67 -1.12
C GLY A 172 -12.53 -11.44 -0.79
N PHE A 173 -13.15 -10.41 -0.20
CA PHE A 173 -12.41 -9.23 0.27
C PHE A 173 -11.30 -9.58 1.25
N ALA A 174 -11.58 -10.39 2.27
CA ALA A 174 -10.59 -10.80 3.27
C ALA A 174 -9.45 -11.60 2.64
N GLY A 175 -9.74 -12.50 1.70
CA GLY A 175 -8.75 -13.28 0.95
C GLY A 175 -7.83 -12.38 0.11
N LEU A 176 -8.39 -11.46 -0.65
CA LEU A 176 -7.63 -10.50 -1.46
C LEU A 176 -6.80 -9.56 -0.57
N MET A 177 -7.32 -9.11 0.56
CA MET A 177 -6.59 -8.29 1.52
C MET A 177 -5.47 -9.05 2.23
N ASN A 178 -5.53 -10.38 2.31
CA ASN A 178 -4.40 -11.18 2.78
C ASN A 178 -3.20 -11.10 1.83
N ALA A 179 -3.43 -11.18 0.51
CA ALA A 179 -2.38 -10.95 -0.48
C ALA A 179 -1.81 -9.52 -0.39
N TYR A 180 -2.64 -8.56 -0.04
CA TYR A 180 -2.24 -7.16 0.14
C TYR A 180 -1.29 -6.92 1.33
N ASN A 181 -1.09 -7.89 2.23
CA ASN A 181 -0.11 -7.77 3.32
C ASN A 181 1.32 -7.68 2.78
N ALA A 182 1.65 -8.35 1.67
CA ALA A 182 2.95 -8.18 1.00
C ALA A 182 3.16 -6.74 0.53
N GLN A 183 2.13 -6.11 -0.06
CA GLN A 183 2.15 -4.70 -0.45
C GLN A 183 2.40 -3.77 0.74
N ARG A 184 1.84 -4.08 1.93
CA ARG A 184 2.08 -3.29 3.16
C ARG A 184 3.52 -3.36 3.61
N VAL A 185 4.13 -4.56 3.55
CA VAL A 185 5.57 -4.74 3.85
C VAL A 185 6.43 -4.00 2.84
N GLY A 186 6.11 -4.08 1.54
CA GLY A 186 6.78 -3.31 0.50
C GLY A 186 6.69 -1.80 0.71
N ALA A 187 5.50 -1.28 1.04
CA ALA A 187 5.31 0.14 1.36
C ALA A 187 6.10 0.58 2.60
N ALA A 188 6.17 -0.27 3.64
CA ALA A 188 7.01 -0.05 4.81
C ALA A 188 8.49 0.04 4.42
N THR A 189 8.93 -0.82 3.49
CA THR A 189 10.32 -0.84 3.02
C THR A 189 10.67 0.40 2.21
N VAL A 190 9.76 0.93 1.38
CA VAL A 190 9.99 2.22 0.70
C VAL A 190 10.15 3.35 1.72
N ALA A 191 9.28 3.39 2.73
CA ALA A 191 9.38 4.37 3.81
C ALA A 191 10.72 4.26 4.55
N LEU A 192 11.16 3.03 4.87
CA LEU A 192 12.47 2.77 5.48
C LEU A 192 13.62 3.28 4.60
N GLY A 193 13.59 3.00 3.29
CA GLY A 193 14.62 3.47 2.37
C GLY A 193 14.71 4.99 2.32
N ILE A 194 13.55 5.70 2.26
CA ILE A 194 13.54 7.17 2.34
C ILE A 194 14.17 7.66 3.65
N ALA A 195 13.82 7.04 4.78
CA ALA A 195 14.41 7.38 6.08
C ALA A 195 15.92 7.17 6.09
N GLN A 196 16.39 6.01 5.61
CA GLN A 196 17.80 5.69 5.55
C GLN A 196 18.57 6.68 4.67
N GLY A 197 18.08 6.97 3.46
CA GLY A 197 18.71 7.92 2.56
C GLY A 197 18.78 9.35 3.14
N ALA A 198 17.73 9.80 3.81
CA ALA A 198 17.72 11.09 4.49
C ALA A 198 18.72 11.13 5.65
N TYR A 199 18.80 10.05 6.43
CA TYR A 199 19.76 9.89 7.52
C TYR A 199 21.20 9.90 7.03
N ASP A 200 21.51 9.14 5.98
CA ASP A 200 22.88 9.07 5.42
C ASP A 200 23.35 10.47 5.00
N LEU A 201 22.52 11.23 4.29
CA LEU A 201 22.79 12.60 3.91
C LEU A 201 23.02 13.51 5.13
N ALA A 202 22.19 13.40 6.16
CA ALA A 202 22.31 14.21 7.37
C ALA A 202 23.56 13.89 8.16
N LEU A 203 23.93 12.61 8.25
CA LEU A 203 25.14 12.14 8.93
C LEU A 203 26.41 12.69 8.26
N ASP A 204 26.49 12.61 6.94
CA ASP A 204 27.66 13.11 6.19
C ASP A 204 27.73 14.64 6.24
N TYR A 205 26.60 15.33 6.13
CA TYR A 205 26.56 16.78 6.28
C TYR A 205 26.99 17.21 7.69
N ALA A 206 26.52 16.53 8.73
CA ALA A 206 26.88 16.87 10.10
C ALA A 206 28.38 16.75 10.39
N LYS A 207 29.09 15.82 9.71
CA LYS A 207 30.56 15.65 9.84
C LYS A 207 31.34 16.74 9.13
N THR A 208 30.79 17.36 8.10
CA THR A 208 31.53 18.28 7.23
C THR A 208 31.11 19.74 7.40
N ARG A 209 29.85 20.01 7.82
CA ARG A 209 29.35 21.35 8.06
C ARG A 209 29.92 21.91 9.35
N GLU A 210 30.53 23.07 9.28
CA GLU A 210 31.07 23.77 10.45
C GLU A 210 30.19 24.95 10.86
N GLN A 211 29.97 25.11 12.16
CA GLN A 211 29.45 26.27 12.82
C GLN A 211 30.12 26.45 14.18
N PHE A 212 30.28 27.69 14.64
CA PHE A 212 31.02 28.01 15.89
C PHE A 212 32.44 27.42 15.91
N GLY A 213 33.09 27.34 14.72
CA GLY A 213 34.46 26.91 14.55
C GLY A 213 34.70 25.38 14.62
N ARG A 214 33.68 24.56 14.52
CA ARG A 214 33.77 23.09 14.53
C ARG A 214 32.68 22.39 13.77
N PRO A 215 32.83 21.12 13.37
CA PRO A 215 31.80 20.31 12.75
C PRO A 215 30.53 20.23 13.63
N ILE A 216 29.34 20.32 13.02
CA ILE A 216 28.11 20.35 13.80
C ILE A 216 27.80 19.03 14.51
N CYS A 217 28.36 17.90 14.08
CA CYS A 217 28.27 16.61 14.78
C CYS A 217 28.92 16.63 16.19
N GLU A 218 29.73 17.63 16.52
CA GLU A 218 30.32 17.76 17.86
C GLU A 218 29.34 18.37 18.88
N PHE A 219 28.19 18.88 18.44
CA PHE A 219 27.16 19.39 19.37
C PHE A 219 26.27 18.23 19.86
N GLN A 220 26.20 18.05 21.18
CA GLN A 220 25.51 16.93 21.82
C GLN A 220 24.02 16.80 21.40
N GLY A 221 23.32 17.92 21.22
CA GLY A 221 21.93 17.89 20.76
C GLY A 221 21.77 17.26 19.38
N LEU A 222 22.71 17.49 18.45
CA LEU A 222 22.71 16.86 17.14
C LEU A 222 23.11 15.38 17.21
N GLN A 223 24.02 15.01 18.13
CA GLN A 223 24.37 13.59 18.37
C GLN A 223 23.12 12.80 18.80
N TRP A 224 22.31 13.35 19.71
CA TRP A 224 21.07 12.69 20.13
C TRP A 224 20.07 12.52 18.98
N MET A 225 19.91 13.54 18.14
CA MET A 225 19.06 13.43 16.95
C MET A 225 19.53 12.32 16.01
N LEU A 226 20.84 12.24 15.73
CA LEU A 226 21.43 11.20 14.88
C LEU A 226 21.23 9.80 15.46
N VAL A 227 21.38 9.63 16.77
CA VAL A 227 21.16 8.35 17.47
C VAL A 227 19.69 7.95 17.41
N ASP A 228 18.77 8.87 17.67
CA ASP A 228 17.32 8.59 17.62
C ASP A 228 16.86 8.20 16.23
N MET A 229 17.36 8.88 15.17
CA MET A 229 17.11 8.52 13.78
C MET A 229 17.61 7.11 13.46
N SER A 230 18.86 6.81 13.79
CA SER A 230 19.49 5.51 13.54
C SER A 230 18.75 4.38 14.26
N THR A 231 18.43 4.56 15.53
CA THR A 231 17.71 3.57 16.35
C THR A 231 16.31 3.27 15.77
N ALA A 232 15.58 4.29 15.34
CA ALA A 232 14.24 4.12 14.76
C ALA A 232 14.28 3.43 13.38
N ILE A 233 15.29 3.72 12.57
CA ILE A 233 15.53 3.06 11.28
C ILE A 233 15.79 1.57 11.52
N GLU A 234 16.68 1.22 12.44
CA GLU A 234 17.00 -0.17 12.73
C GLU A 234 15.80 -0.94 13.28
N ALA A 235 15.03 -0.37 14.21
CA ALA A 235 13.81 -0.97 14.70
C ALA A 235 12.79 -1.21 13.57
N SER A 236 12.66 -0.28 12.63
CA SER A 236 11.79 -0.41 11.46
C SER A 236 12.24 -1.54 10.54
N ARG A 237 13.55 -1.64 10.28
CA ARG A 237 14.16 -2.69 9.44
C ARG A 237 13.91 -4.08 10.02
N LEU A 238 14.14 -4.26 11.31
CA LEU A 238 13.92 -5.53 12.00
C LEU A 238 12.46 -5.99 11.94
N LEU A 239 11.50 -5.06 12.09
CA LEU A 239 10.07 -5.39 11.96
C LEU A 239 9.69 -5.77 10.52
N ILE A 240 10.25 -5.09 9.52
CA ILE A 240 10.02 -5.40 8.10
C ILE A 240 10.58 -6.79 7.77
N HIS A 241 11.82 -7.08 8.16
CA HIS A 241 12.46 -8.37 7.90
C HIS A 241 11.71 -9.50 8.62
N LYS A 242 11.29 -9.31 9.86
CA LYS A 242 10.45 -10.27 10.59
C LYS A 242 9.16 -10.58 9.84
N ALA A 243 8.44 -9.55 9.37
CA ALA A 243 7.20 -9.73 8.62
C ALA A 243 7.45 -10.44 7.28
N ALA A 244 8.52 -10.08 6.56
CA ALA A 244 8.87 -10.69 5.28
C ALA A 244 9.26 -12.18 5.43
N GLN A 245 10.11 -12.52 6.40
CA GLN A 245 10.52 -13.90 6.69
C GLN A 245 9.37 -14.76 7.20
N GLY A 246 8.39 -14.15 7.89
CA GLY A 246 7.18 -14.83 8.36
C GLY A 246 6.24 -15.28 7.24
N ALA A 247 6.39 -14.77 6.02
CA ALA A 247 5.48 -15.05 4.91
C ALA A 247 5.40 -16.54 4.55
N GLU A 248 6.51 -17.26 4.56
CA GLU A 248 6.54 -18.71 4.26
C GLU A 248 5.71 -19.49 5.29
N ARG A 249 5.84 -19.15 6.57
CA ARG A 249 5.08 -19.78 7.66
C ARG A 249 3.59 -19.44 7.64
N SER A 250 3.24 -18.31 7.04
CA SER A 250 1.86 -17.79 6.95
C SER A 250 1.17 -18.11 5.61
N GLY A 251 1.65 -19.11 4.88
CA GLY A 251 1.02 -19.55 3.63
C GLY A 251 1.36 -18.72 2.40
N GLY A 252 2.51 -18.02 2.41
CA GLY A 252 3.09 -17.28 1.29
C GLY A 252 2.86 -15.77 1.33
N PHE A 253 2.12 -15.26 2.33
CA PHE A 253 2.00 -13.82 2.59
C PHE A 253 2.34 -13.50 4.04
N PRO A 254 2.88 -12.30 4.35
CA PRO A 254 3.15 -11.87 5.70
C PRO A 254 1.90 -11.93 6.58
N ASP A 255 2.05 -12.30 7.86
CA ASP A 255 0.97 -12.18 8.84
C ASP A 255 0.48 -10.73 8.92
N ILE A 256 -0.83 -10.56 9.00
CA ILE A 256 -1.47 -9.23 8.99
C ILE A 256 -0.99 -8.33 10.13
N THR A 257 -0.74 -8.92 11.32
CA THR A 257 -0.29 -8.16 12.51
C THR A 257 1.16 -7.73 12.37
N GLU A 258 2.02 -8.62 11.86
CA GLU A 258 3.43 -8.32 11.60
C GLU A 258 3.56 -7.27 10.49
N ALA A 259 2.85 -7.43 9.37
CA ALA A 259 2.81 -6.45 8.29
C ALA A 259 2.28 -5.08 8.76
N ALA A 260 1.25 -5.06 9.60
CA ALA A 260 0.70 -3.83 10.17
C ALA A 260 1.70 -3.12 11.08
N ARG A 261 2.36 -3.85 11.98
CA ARG A 261 3.38 -3.29 12.89
C ARG A 261 4.56 -2.73 12.13
N ALA A 262 5.08 -3.48 11.15
CA ALA A 262 6.17 -3.03 10.29
C ALA A 262 5.80 -1.72 9.57
N LYS A 263 4.60 -1.66 8.99
CA LYS A 263 4.13 -0.51 8.23
C LYS A 263 3.86 0.72 9.12
N ILE A 264 3.27 0.55 10.30
CA ILE A 264 3.08 1.63 11.26
C ILE A 264 4.43 2.23 11.64
N MET A 265 5.35 1.38 12.13
CA MET A 265 6.66 1.84 12.61
C MET A 265 7.45 2.53 11.51
N ALA A 266 7.63 1.89 10.36
CA ALA A 266 8.45 2.44 9.28
C ALA A 266 7.89 3.74 8.69
N SER A 267 6.56 3.84 8.53
CA SER A 267 5.96 5.06 7.96
C SER A 267 6.05 6.27 8.88
N GLU A 268 5.90 6.10 10.19
CA GLU A 268 6.04 7.19 11.17
C GLU A 268 7.52 7.55 11.37
N THR A 269 8.41 6.55 11.37
CA THR A 269 9.86 6.76 11.39
C THR A 269 10.29 7.58 10.19
N ALA A 270 9.82 7.26 8.97
CA ALA A 270 10.21 7.98 7.77
C ALA A 270 9.85 9.46 7.81
N ILE A 271 8.66 9.79 8.31
CA ILE A 271 8.24 11.20 8.48
C ILE A 271 9.18 11.91 9.45
N ARG A 272 9.44 11.33 10.61
CA ARG A 272 10.30 11.93 11.63
C ARG A 272 11.72 12.09 11.12
N VAL A 273 12.32 11.02 10.62
CA VAL A 273 13.73 11.02 10.17
C VAL A 273 13.94 11.97 8.99
N ALA A 274 13.05 11.98 7.99
CA ALA A 274 13.19 12.91 6.87
C ALA A 274 13.08 14.37 7.32
N ASN A 275 12.19 14.68 8.27
CA ASN A 275 12.05 16.02 8.85
C ASN A 275 13.29 16.40 9.68
N ASP A 276 13.79 15.52 10.52
CA ASP A 276 14.95 15.76 11.36
C ASP A 276 16.22 15.90 10.51
N ALA A 277 16.38 15.10 9.46
CA ALA A 277 17.47 15.23 8.49
C ALA A 277 17.43 16.59 7.78
N LEU A 278 16.26 17.04 7.34
CA LEU A 278 16.08 18.39 6.78
C LEU A 278 16.49 19.46 7.79
N GLN A 279 16.10 19.30 9.06
CA GLN A 279 16.46 20.23 10.12
C GLN A 279 17.97 20.33 10.34
N VAL A 280 18.71 19.18 10.29
CA VAL A 280 20.18 19.14 10.38
C VAL A 280 20.84 19.98 9.28
N PHE A 281 20.27 19.97 8.07
CA PHE A 281 20.75 20.80 6.95
C PHE A 281 20.40 22.29 7.08
N GLY A 282 19.47 22.65 7.94
CA GLY A 282 19.01 24.03 8.08
C GLY A 282 18.46 24.61 6.79
N ALA A 283 18.80 25.84 6.44
CA ALA A 283 18.31 26.51 5.22
C ALA A 283 18.63 25.73 3.93
N ALA A 284 19.75 25.02 3.86
CA ALA A 284 20.12 24.19 2.72
C ALA A 284 19.14 23.01 2.53
N GLY A 285 18.66 22.39 3.62
CA GLY A 285 17.65 21.32 3.56
C GLY A 285 16.29 21.80 3.07
N TYR A 286 15.94 23.06 3.29
CA TYR A 286 14.70 23.67 2.80
C TYR A 286 14.74 24.02 1.30
N SER A 287 15.93 24.04 0.72
CA SER A 287 16.13 24.32 -0.71
C SER A 287 15.80 23.11 -1.57
N ARG A 288 15.18 23.32 -2.74
CA ARG A 288 14.94 22.31 -3.76
C ARG A 288 16.21 21.87 -4.51
N ASN A 289 17.36 22.48 -4.23
CA ASN A 289 18.65 22.06 -4.76
C ASN A 289 19.15 20.75 -4.12
N LEU A 290 18.60 20.38 -2.98
CA LEU A 290 18.88 19.13 -2.26
C LEU A 290 17.62 18.27 -2.15
N PRO A 291 17.75 16.95 -1.96
CA PRO A 291 16.60 16.05 -2.01
C PRO A 291 15.75 16.04 -0.73
N LEU A 292 16.17 16.67 0.36
CA LEU A 292 15.53 16.54 1.69
C LEU A 292 14.06 16.98 1.68
N GLU A 293 13.74 18.14 1.07
CA GLU A 293 12.36 18.62 1.00
C GLU A 293 11.45 17.64 0.23
N ARG A 294 11.98 17.00 -0.83
CA ARG A 294 11.27 15.95 -1.55
C ARG A 294 11.07 14.72 -0.68
N MET A 295 12.11 14.28 0.06
CA MET A 295 12.03 13.13 0.96
C MET A 295 10.98 13.32 2.05
N VAL A 296 10.86 14.53 2.62
CA VAL A 296 9.80 14.88 3.58
C VAL A 296 8.41 14.74 2.95
N ARG A 297 8.22 15.24 1.72
CA ARG A 297 6.94 15.12 1.02
C ARG A 297 6.60 13.67 0.64
N ASP A 298 7.59 12.92 0.18
CA ASP A 298 7.43 11.53 -0.24
C ASP A 298 7.12 10.63 0.96
N ALA A 299 7.81 10.80 2.09
CA ALA A 299 7.59 10.05 3.32
C ALA A 299 6.14 10.15 3.83
N ARG A 300 5.50 11.33 3.66
CA ARG A 300 4.16 11.60 4.20
C ARG A 300 3.08 10.65 3.66
N MET A 301 3.21 10.14 2.45
CA MET A 301 2.24 9.23 1.83
C MET A 301 2.09 7.91 2.63
N PHE A 302 3.17 7.41 3.23
CA PHE A 302 3.19 6.05 3.78
C PHE A 302 2.39 5.86 5.07
N THR A 303 2.00 6.91 5.77
CA THR A 303 1.02 6.82 6.87
C THR A 303 -0.43 6.80 6.38
N ILE A 304 -0.67 7.06 5.10
CA ILE A 304 -1.99 7.20 4.47
C ILE A 304 -2.29 5.99 3.58
N GLY A 305 -1.50 5.77 2.53
CA GLY A 305 -1.73 4.71 1.55
C GLY A 305 -1.51 3.30 2.10
N GLY A 306 -2.17 2.29 1.54
CA GLY A 306 -2.03 0.89 1.98
C GLY A 306 -2.74 0.54 3.30
N GLY A 307 -3.73 1.34 3.70
CA GLY A 307 -4.35 1.39 5.02
C GLY A 307 -3.64 2.39 5.91
N THR A 308 -4.38 3.37 6.41
CA THR A 308 -3.80 4.40 7.28
C THR A 308 -3.16 3.78 8.52
N ALA A 309 -2.17 4.47 9.11
CA ALA A 309 -1.54 4.02 10.36
C ALA A 309 -2.58 3.81 11.48
N GLN A 310 -3.70 4.56 11.46
CA GLN A 310 -4.81 4.41 12.39
C GLN A 310 -5.60 3.12 12.15
N ILE A 311 -5.96 2.83 10.90
CA ILE A 311 -6.65 1.57 10.53
C ILE A 311 -5.78 0.36 10.87
N LEU A 312 -4.49 0.42 10.62
CA LEU A 312 -3.57 -0.66 10.96
C LEU A 312 -3.45 -0.86 12.48
N ARG A 313 -3.52 0.22 13.28
CA ARG A 313 -3.61 0.13 14.75
C ARG A 313 -4.87 -0.60 15.19
N THR A 314 -6.01 -0.35 14.55
CA THR A 314 -7.25 -1.10 14.84
C THR A 314 -7.11 -2.59 14.55
N VAL A 315 -6.43 -2.95 13.45
CA VAL A 315 -6.12 -4.35 13.12
C VAL A 315 -5.26 -5.01 14.20
N VAL A 316 -4.20 -4.33 14.63
CA VAL A 316 -3.31 -4.83 15.69
C VAL A 316 -4.06 -4.92 17.03
N ALA A 317 -4.87 -3.91 17.38
CA ALA A 317 -5.67 -3.90 18.61
C ALA A 317 -6.62 -5.08 18.70
N ALA A 318 -7.31 -5.43 17.60
CA ALA A 318 -8.19 -6.57 17.54
C ALA A 318 -7.47 -7.89 17.89
N ARG A 319 -6.21 -8.03 17.44
CA ARG A 319 -5.37 -9.20 17.76
C ARG A 319 -4.87 -9.21 19.20
N ILE A 320 -4.42 -8.06 19.71
CA ILE A 320 -3.93 -7.94 21.11
C ILE A 320 -5.07 -8.22 22.10
N LEU A 321 -6.27 -7.70 21.82
CA LEU A 321 -7.44 -7.83 22.69
C LEU A 321 -8.18 -9.16 22.50
N GLY A 322 -7.83 -9.97 21.49
CA GLY A 322 -8.47 -11.25 21.20
C GLY A 322 -9.95 -11.13 20.81
N ARG A 323 -10.38 -9.94 20.30
CA ARG A 323 -11.78 -9.69 19.95
C ARG A 323 -11.90 -8.92 18.65
N LYS A 324 -13.01 -9.13 17.93
CA LYS A 324 -13.33 -8.35 16.72
C LYS A 324 -13.65 -6.91 17.13
N LEU A 325 -13.06 -5.95 16.40
CA LEU A 325 -13.32 -4.52 16.55
C LEU A 325 -13.77 -3.98 15.19
N PRO A 326 -15.03 -4.27 14.77
CA PRO A 326 -15.50 -3.88 13.44
C PRO A 326 -15.57 -2.35 13.34
N GLN A 327 -15.01 -1.81 12.26
CA GLN A 327 -15.04 -0.38 11.92
C GLN A 327 -16.05 -0.15 10.79
N THR A 328 -17.22 -0.79 10.91
CA THR A 328 -18.33 -0.63 9.97
C THR A 328 -19.40 0.30 10.54
N ARG A 329 -20.27 0.82 9.68
CA ARG A 329 -21.36 1.72 10.07
C ARG A 329 -22.19 1.20 11.26
N ASP A 330 -22.45 -0.12 11.29
CA ASP A 330 -23.26 -0.79 12.32
C ASP A 330 -22.39 -1.49 13.39
N GLY A 331 -21.05 -1.40 13.29
CA GLY A 331 -20.16 -2.33 13.98
C GLY A 331 -20.27 -2.34 15.49
N TYR A 332 -20.32 -1.18 16.11
CA TYR A 332 -20.42 -1.10 17.59
C TYR A 332 -21.85 -1.26 18.12
N ALA A 333 -22.86 -0.90 17.34
CA ALA A 333 -24.24 -0.99 17.77
C ALA A 333 -24.72 -2.45 17.87
N LYS A 334 -24.25 -3.33 16.98
CA LYS A 334 -24.61 -4.75 16.96
C LYS A 334 -23.86 -5.58 18.03
N ASP A 335 -22.62 -5.23 18.36
CA ASP A 335 -21.84 -5.97 19.36
C ASP A 335 -22.29 -5.65 20.81
N GLN A 336 -22.86 -4.48 21.07
CA GLN A 336 -23.35 -4.15 22.41
C GLN A 336 -24.59 -4.98 22.83
N SER A 337 -25.32 -5.53 21.88
CA SER A 337 -26.47 -6.42 22.15
C SER A 337 -26.08 -7.88 22.44
N ALA A 338 -24.85 -8.28 22.09
CA ALA A 338 -24.39 -9.66 22.24
C ALA A 338 -23.65 -9.94 23.59
N ASP A 339 -23.31 -8.93 24.36
CA ASP A 339 -22.39 -9.06 25.53
C ASP A 339 -23.11 -8.90 26.92
N HIS A 340 -24.43 -8.98 26.96
CA HIS A 340 -25.17 -8.97 28.21
C HIS A 340 -25.67 -10.36 28.65
N GLY A 341 -24.90 -11.42 28.35
CA GLY A 341 -25.06 -12.68 29.05
C GLY A 341 -24.57 -12.56 30.53
N PRO A 342 -25.27 -13.20 31.50
CA PRO A 342 -24.94 -13.04 32.93
C PRO A 342 -23.50 -13.49 33.19
N ARG A 343 -22.68 -12.57 33.71
CA ARG A 343 -21.34 -12.89 34.24
C ARG A 343 -21.49 -13.96 35.32
N LYS A 344 -21.16 -15.21 35.02
CA LYS A 344 -20.97 -16.22 36.02
C LYS A 344 -19.85 -15.76 36.95
N LYS A 345 -20.24 -15.39 38.18
CA LYS A 345 -19.30 -15.19 39.28
C LYS A 345 -18.60 -16.54 39.54
N LYS A 346 -17.30 -16.54 39.44
CA LYS A 346 -16.42 -17.48 40.08
C LYS A 346 -15.69 -16.78 41.21
#